data_5bf12ecd61cb425cae24b9d4bd4e0a0e
#
_entry.id   5bf12ecd61cb425cae24b9d4bd4e0a0e
#
_cell.length_a   1.000
_cell.length_b   1.000
_cell.length_c   1.000
_cell.angle_alpha   90.00
_cell.angle_beta   90.00
_cell.angle_gamma   90.00
#
_symmetry.space_group_name_H-M   'P 1'
#
loop_
_entity.id
_entity.type
_entity.pdbx_description
1 polymer ?
#
loop_
_entity_poly.entity_id
_entity_poly.type
_entity_poly.pdbx_seq_one_letter_code
_entity_poly.pdbx_strand_id
1 'polypeptide(L)'
;MLAPVHAWGQRAELEKIIQRRVLPNGLEVIVVENHGVPLATVEIDVKNGSFTQSSEYEGLAHMYEHMFFKADQRYPEPNQFWDQASDLGAVFNATTREEVVNYYMTVPTEKLADAIQLVSAAIRTPLFRKDELDRERQVVIGEYDRQESSPFFALQRQIDLKLYPGNYSRKNTIGNRQIVSTTTPEKMRAIQTKYYVPNNSALIVAGDVNPAAVFALAEKELGSWARGPDPFTTDPVPVIPALQKSEGVVVEAPVSAVTVQINWQGPSVGQDPKSTYAADVFSDVLNDPQSNFQQRLVDSGLWQGIGVNYYTLNHTGPISISGQTSPEQLQEALKALYGEIAKFDTPNYFSKDELEAVKAHRAVTSAFDRERASGFAHTLGFWWSVASLEYYMGYVDFMAQQSISDLRAYARRYIVGKPYITGILIAPEARQALKLSAGDLVMAGSR
;
A
#
# COMPACT_ATOMS: atom_id res chain seq x y z
N MET A 1 32.24 17.34 17.59
CA MET A 1 32.18 15.87 17.39
C MET A 1 30.80 15.45 17.93
N LEU A 2 29.84 15.29 17.06
CA LEU A 2 28.57 14.63 17.41
C LEU A 2 28.87 13.13 17.47
N ALA A 3 28.58 12.51 18.62
CA ALA A 3 28.67 11.07 18.74
C ALA A 3 27.75 10.44 17.67
N PRO A 4 28.15 9.32 17.02
CA PRO A 4 27.27 8.66 16.11
C PRO A 4 26.02 8.26 16.90
N VAL A 5 24.84 8.75 16.49
CA VAL A 5 23.57 8.22 16.95
C VAL A 5 23.57 6.75 16.52
N HIS A 6 23.76 5.87 17.48
CA HIS A 6 23.72 4.44 17.23
C HIS A 6 22.29 4.12 16.83
N ALA A 7 22.07 3.84 15.56
CA ALA A 7 20.82 3.26 15.03
C ALA A 7 20.56 1.83 15.57
N TRP A 8 21.16 1.47 16.67
CA TRP A 8 21.07 0.19 17.35
C TRP A 8 19.97 0.27 18.38
N GLY A 9 18.75 0.08 17.96
CA GLY A 9 17.74 0.05 18.99
C GLY A 9 16.29 0.03 18.55
N GLN A 10 15.93 0.25 17.27
CA GLN A 10 14.51 0.22 16.93
C GLN A 10 13.91 -1.15 17.25
N ARG A 11 14.56 -2.23 16.82
CA ARG A 11 14.11 -3.58 17.12
C ARG A 11 13.99 -3.82 18.63
N ALA A 12 15.03 -3.49 19.39
CA ALA A 12 15.04 -3.69 20.83
C ALA A 12 14.00 -2.84 21.58
N GLU A 13 13.66 -1.66 21.05
CA GLU A 13 12.57 -0.83 21.58
C GLU A 13 11.20 -1.42 21.22
N LEU A 14 11.01 -1.83 19.96
CA LEU A 14 9.75 -2.41 19.51
C LEU A 14 9.45 -3.73 20.22
N GLU A 15 10.46 -4.58 20.45
CA GLU A 15 10.31 -5.83 21.19
C GLU A 15 9.85 -5.64 22.65
N LYS A 16 10.03 -4.43 23.21
CA LYS A 16 9.54 -4.09 24.58
C LYS A 16 8.06 -3.72 24.60
N ILE A 17 7.56 -3.10 23.54
CA ILE A 17 6.19 -2.55 23.50
C ILE A 17 5.23 -3.40 22.66
N ILE A 18 5.75 -4.25 21.78
CA ILE A 18 4.95 -5.16 20.95
C ILE A 18 4.92 -6.54 21.57
N GLN A 19 3.73 -7.00 21.94
CA GLN A 19 3.52 -8.36 22.38
C GLN A 19 2.70 -9.14 21.34
N ARG A 20 3.08 -10.38 21.07
CA ARG A 20 2.47 -11.22 20.04
C ARG A 20 2.07 -12.57 20.58
N ARG A 21 0.91 -13.05 20.17
CA ARG A 21 0.44 -14.41 20.43
C ARG A 21 -0.31 -14.94 19.21
N VAL A 22 -0.09 -16.20 18.89
CA VAL A 22 -0.91 -16.92 17.90
C VAL A 22 -1.88 -17.81 18.66
N LEU A 23 -3.18 -17.62 18.41
CA LEU A 23 -4.23 -18.44 19.03
C LEU A 23 -4.26 -19.86 18.42
N PRO A 24 -4.86 -20.85 19.09
CA PRO A 24 -4.93 -22.23 18.57
C PRO A 24 -5.58 -22.35 17.18
N ASN A 25 -6.51 -21.44 16.84
CA ASN A 25 -7.14 -21.38 15.52
C ASN A 25 -6.26 -20.72 14.44
N GLY A 26 -5.10 -20.20 14.80
CA GLY A 26 -4.14 -19.58 13.89
C GLY A 26 -4.25 -18.07 13.76
N LEU A 27 -5.21 -17.42 14.44
CA LEU A 27 -5.29 -15.95 14.50
C LEU A 27 -4.06 -15.40 15.21
N GLU A 28 -3.40 -14.45 14.58
CA GLU A 28 -2.30 -13.72 15.19
C GLU A 28 -2.85 -12.51 15.94
N VAL A 29 -2.49 -12.37 17.23
CA VAL A 29 -2.88 -11.23 18.06
C VAL A 29 -1.62 -10.44 18.40
N ILE A 30 -1.63 -9.15 18.02
CA ILE A 30 -0.53 -8.22 18.22
C ILE A 30 -1.02 -7.10 19.13
N VAL A 31 -0.33 -6.85 20.23
CA VAL A 31 -0.70 -5.83 21.21
C VAL A 31 0.44 -4.84 21.37
N VAL A 32 0.10 -3.55 21.31
CA VAL A 32 1.04 -2.45 21.50
C VAL A 32 0.57 -1.58 22.67
N GLU A 33 1.36 -1.52 23.71
CA GLU A 33 1.10 -0.64 24.86
C GLU A 33 1.53 0.79 24.56
N ASN A 34 0.59 1.73 24.70
CA ASN A 34 0.85 3.17 24.62
C ASN A 34 -0.11 3.91 25.56
N HIS A 35 0.38 4.28 26.74
CA HIS A 35 -0.42 4.90 27.81
C HIS A 35 -0.48 6.42 27.74
N GLY A 36 -0.22 7.04 26.59
CA GLY A 36 -0.22 8.49 26.41
C GLY A 36 -1.59 9.14 26.56
N VAL A 37 -2.64 8.46 26.12
CA VAL A 37 -4.05 8.91 26.21
C VAL A 37 -4.95 7.70 26.47
N PRO A 38 -6.13 7.84 27.14
CA PRO A 38 -7.03 6.74 27.49
C PRO A 38 -7.85 6.27 26.28
N LEU A 39 -7.18 5.91 25.19
CA LEU A 39 -7.77 5.41 23.94
C LEU A 39 -7.16 4.07 23.56
N ALA A 40 -7.96 3.22 22.94
CA ALA A 40 -7.54 1.96 22.35
C ALA A 40 -8.01 1.86 20.91
N THR A 41 -7.14 1.43 20.00
CA THR A 41 -7.47 1.08 18.62
C THR A 41 -7.51 -0.43 18.49
N VAL A 42 -8.61 -0.94 17.97
CA VAL A 42 -8.78 -2.33 17.55
C VAL A 42 -8.74 -2.34 16.04
N GLU A 43 -7.85 -3.12 15.47
CA GLU A 43 -7.74 -3.30 14.02
C GLU A 43 -7.71 -4.79 13.70
N ILE A 44 -8.44 -5.21 12.67
CA ILE A 44 -8.36 -6.55 12.15
C ILE A 44 -7.96 -6.49 10.68
N ASP A 45 -6.88 -7.18 10.38
CA ASP A 45 -6.26 -7.23 9.07
C ASP A 45 -6.46 -8.60 8.45
N VAL A 46 -6.74 -8.62 7.16
CA VAL A 46 -6.87 -9.86 6.38
C VAL A 46 -5.94 -9.78 5.18
N LYS A 47 -5.14 -10.82 4.94
CA LYS A 47 -4.34 -10.95 3.72
C LYS A 47 -5.27 -11.22 2.54
N ASN A 48 -5.89 -10.16 2.10
CA ASN A 48 -6.79 -10.06 0.96
C ASN A 48 -6.60 -8.66 0.34
N GLY A 49 -7.16 -8.44 -0.83
CA GLY A 49 -7.04 -7.19 -1.57
C GLY A 49 -7.08 -7.44 -3.05
N SER A 50 -6.65 -6.47 -3.86
CA SER A 50 -6.70 -6.71 -5.31
C SER A 50 -5.79 -7.84 -5.78
N PHE A 51 -4.69 -8.15 -5.07
CA PHE A 51 -3.75 -9.22 -5.47
C PHE A 51 -4.38 -10.62 -5.52
N THR A 52 -5.45 -10.86 -4.77
CA THR A 52 -6.18 -12.13 -4.77
C THR A 52 -7.21 -12.25 -5.88
N GLN A 53 -7.51 -11.15 -6.57
CA GLN A 53 -8.59 -11.09 -7.55
C GLN A 53 -8.23 -11.77 -8.88
N SER A 54 -9.17 -12.52 -9.44
CA SER A 54 -9.23 -12.80 -10.87
C SER A 54 -10.05 -11.73 -11.58
N SER A 55 -10.09 -11.76 -12.92
CA SER A 55 -10.95 -10.85 -13.69
C SER A 55 -12.45 -10.96 -13.36
N GLU A 56 -12.91 -12.10 -12.84
CA GLU A 56 -14.31 -12.31 -12.43
C GLU A 56 -14.62 -11.77 -11.04
N TYR A 57 -13.59 -11.41 -10.26
CA TYR A 57 -13.66 -10.89 -8.90
C TYR A 57 -13.07 -9.48 -8.77
N GLU A 58 -12.81 -8.81 -9.88
CA GLU A 58 -12.17 -7.49 -9.92
C GLU A 58 -13.01 -6.43 -9.20
N GLY A 59 -12.51 -5.90 -8.07
CA GLY A 59 -13.18 -4.94 -7.19
C GLY A 59 -13.96 -5.56 -6.03
N LEU A 60 -14.04 -6.90 -5.95
CA LEU A 60 -14.87 -7.54 -4.93
C LEU A 60 -14.19 -7.61 -3.54
N ALA A 61 -12.88 -7.42 -3.44
CA ALA A 61 -12.22 -7.20 -2.15
C ALA A 61 -12.70 -5.89 -1.51
N HIS A 62 -12.84 -4.83 -2.31
CA HIS A 62 -13.36 -3.53 -1.88
C HIS A 62 -14.87 -3.59 -1.58
N MET A 63 -15.66 -4.26 -2.42
CA MET A 63 -17.08 -4.50 -2.12
C MET A 63 -17.26 -5.27 -0.80
N TYR A 64 -16.38 -6.22 -0.49
CA TYR A 64 -16.41 -6.94 0.78
C TYR A 64 -16.13 -6.00 1.97
N GLU A 65 -15.22 -5.05 1.81
CA GLU A 65 -14.96 -4.00 2.80
C GLU A 65 -16.24 -3.26 3.18
N HIS A 66 -17.04 -2.81 2.20
CA HIS A 66 -18.33 -2.16 2.43
C HIS A 66 -19.32 -3.05 3.16
N MET A 67 -19.34 -4.35 2.83
CA MET A 67 -20.26 -5.31 3.44
C MET A 67 -19.89 -5.69 4.88
N PHE A 68 -18.68 -5.40 5.34
CA PHE A 68 -18.27 -5.59 6.73
C PHE A 68 -19.12 -4.78 7.71
N PHE A 69 -19.52 -3.57 7.34
CA PHE A 69 -20.27 -2.65 8.18
C PHE A 69 -21.79 -2.88 8.12
N LYS A 70 -22.22 -4.00 7.55
CA LYS A 70 -23.64 -4.35 7.39
C LYS A 70 -24.06 -5.39 8.42
N ALA A 71 -25.27 -5.92 8.25
CA ALA A 71 -25.84 -6.89 9.17
C ALA A 71 -24.96 -8.14 9.32
N ASP A 72 -24.78 -8.58 10.54
CA ASP A 72 -24.16 -9.85 10.92
C ASP A 72 -25.12 -10.68 11.82
N GLN A 73 -24.70 -11.88 12.23
CA GLN A 73 -25.60 -12.75 13.04
C GLN A 73 -25.90 -12.19 14.43
N ARG A 74 -25.02 -11.38 15.00
CA ARG A 74 -25.21 -10.77 16.33
C ARG A 74 -25.99 -9.48 16.26
N TYR A 75 -25.76 -8.71 15.21
CA TYR A 75 -26.39 -7.43 14.94
C TYR A 75 -27.16 -7.49 13.60
N PRO A 76 -28.31 -8.20 13.57
CA PRO A 76 -28.98 -8.54 12.32
C PRO A 76 -29.81 -7.41 11.71
N GLU A 77 -30.08 -6.32 12.44
CA GLU A 77 -30.88 -5.23 11.92
C GLU A 77 -30.06 -4.23 11.08
N PRO A 78 -30.66 -3.61 10.07
CA PRO A 78 -29.99 -2.58 9.27
C PRO A 78 -29.44 -1.45 10.14
N ASN A 79 -28.22 -0.99 9.83
CA ASN A 79 -27.47 0.06 10.53
C ASN A 79 -27.07 -0.26 11.99
N GLN A 80 -27.41 -1.42 12.51
CA GLN A 80 -27.13 -1.77 13.90
C GLN A 80 -25.63 -1.73 14.23
N PHE A 81 -24.75 -2.07 13.28
CA PHE A 81 -23.30 -1.87 13.44
C PHE A 81 -22.97 -0.40 13.72
N TRP A 82 -23.56 0.52 12.94
CA TRP A 82 -23.32 1.97 13.06
C TRP A 82 -23.84 2.52 14.39
N ASP A 83 -25.02 2.05 14.82
CA ASP A 83 -25.61 2.44 16.11
C ASP A 83 -24.69 1.98 17.25
N GLN A 84 -24.23 0.73 17.23
CA GLN A 84 -23.29 0.22 18.23
C GLN A 84 -21.96 0.98 18.23
N ALA A 85 -21.37 1.27 17.06
CA ALA A 85 -20.16 2.06 16.96
C ALA A 85 -20.36 3.48 17.52
N SER A 86 -21.50 4.10 17.27
CA SER A 86 -21.88 5.40 17.83
C SER A 86 -22.00 5.38 19.34
N ASP A 87 -22.65 4.35 19.91
CA ASP A 87 -22.80 4.18 21.36
C ASP A 87 -21.46 3.97 22.08
N LEU A 88 -20.47 3.41 21.37
CA LEU A 88 -19.09 3.28 21.85
C LEU A 88 -18.30 4.60 21.77
N GLY A 89 -18.82 5.63 21.09
CA GLY A 89 -18.05 6.83 20.76
C GLY A 89 -16.91 6.55 19.80
N ALA A 90 -17.08 5.55 18.94
CA ALA A 90 -16.01 5.05 18.09
C ALA A 90 -15.71 5.95 16.89
N VAL A 91 -14.43 6.12 16.59
CA VAL A 91 -13.99 6.54 15.26
C VAL A 91 -13.52 5.30 14.52
N PHE A 92 -14.13 4.99 13.40
CA PHE A 92 -13.85 3.76 12.66
C PHE A 92 -13.85 3.97 11.16
N ASN A 93 -13.14 3.10 10.45
CA ASN A 93 -13.11 3.02 9.00
C ASN A 93 -12.53 1.67 8.56
N ALA A 94 -12.39 1.49 7.25
CA ALA A 94 -11.69 0.38 6.64
C ALA A 94 -10.90 0.85 5.42
N THR A 95 -10.00 0.03 4.92
CA THR A 95 -9.25 0.31 3.70
C THR A 95 -8.93 -0.98 2.97
N THR A 96 -9.21 -1.02 1.68
CA THR A 96 -8.74 -2.06 0.77
C THR A 96 -7.54 -1.57 -0.01
N ARG A 97 -6.41 -2.27 0.15
CA ARG A 97 -5.19 -2.06 -0.63
C ARG A 97 -4.92 -3.27 -1.53
N GLU A 98 -3.75 -3.29 -2.15
CA GLU A 98 -3.40 -4.43 -2.99
C GLU A 98 -3.29 -5.74 -2.19
N GLU A 99 -2.63 -5.74 -1.03
CA GLU A 99 -2.31 -6.96 -0.27
C GLU A 99 -2.85 -6.99 1.17
N VAL A 100 -3.70 -6.05 1.53
CA VAL A 100 -4.38 -6.01 2.82
C VAL A 100 -5.75 -5.37 2.72
N VAL A 101 -6.72 -5.94 3.43
CA VAL A 101 -7.97 -5.28 3.80
C VAL A 101 -7.95 -5.15 5.32
N ASN A 102 -8.04 -3.92 5.82
CA ASN A 102 -8.09 -3.66 7.24
C ASN A 102 -9.37 -2.97 7.67
N TYR A 103 -9.80 -3.27 8.88
CA TYR A 103 -10.98 -2.70 9.54
C TYR A 103 -10.55 -2.24 10.92
N TYR A 104 -10.77 -0.99 11.25
CA TYR A 104 -10.29 -0.44 12.51
C TYR A 104 -11.32 0.44 13.22
N MET A 105 -11.19 0.44 14.53
CA MET A 105 -12.03 1.21 15.43
C MET A 105 -11.21 1.74 16.61
N THR A 106 -11.24 3.05 16.83
CA THR A 106 -10.64 3.69 18.01
C THR A 106 -11.74 4.10 18.98
N VAL A 107 -11.62 3.69 20.22
CA VAL A 107 -12.59 3.89 21.31
C VAL A 107 -11.91 4.35 22.58
N PRO A 108 -12.63 4.94 23.57
CA PRO A 108 -12.16 5.03 24.92
C PRO A 108 -11.77 3.65 25.48
N THR A 109 -10.71 3.58 26.28
CA THR A 109 -10.14 2.29 26.77
C THR A 109 -11.15 1.41 27.49
N GLU A 110 -12.11 1.99 28.25
CA GLU A 110 -13.16 1.26 28.93
C GLU A 110 -14.16 0.58 27.97
N LYS A 111 -14.18 0.96 26.69
CA LYS A 111 -15.02 0.38 25.63
C LYS A 111 -14.32 -0.69 24.78
N LEU A 112 -13.06 -0.99 25.10
CA LEU A 112 -12.24 -1.92 24.31
C LEU A 112 -12.91 -3.30 24.12
N ALA A 113 -13.50 -3.86 25.19
CA ALA A 113 -14.13 -5.18 25.13
C ALA A 113 -15.32 -5.22 24.15
N ASP A 114 -16.14 -4.17 24.17
CA ASP A 114 -17.29 -4.04 23.29
C ASP A 114 -16.87 -3.80 21.84
N ALA A 115 -15.79 -3.04 21.63
CA ALA A 115 -15.21 -2.81 20.30
C ALA A 115 -14.66 -4.11 19.70
N ILE A 116 -13.91 -4.93 20.46
CA ILE A 116 -13.44 -6.24 20.02
C ILE A 116 -14.63 -7.15 19.67
N GLN A 117 -15.70 -7.11 20.47
CA GLN A 117 -16.90 -7.90 20.23
C GLN A 117 -17.59 -7.50 18.93
N LEU A 118 -17.75 -6.19 18.67
CA LEU A 118 -18.38 -5.66 17.47
C LEU A 118 -17.61 -6.04 16.20
N VAL A 119 -16.29 -5.81 16.21
CA VAL A 119 -15.41 -6.20 15.09
C VAL A 119 -15.40 -7.72 14.89
N SER A 120 -15.39 -8.51 15.98
CA SER A 120 -15.45 -9.96 15.91
C SER A 120 -16.75 -10.48 15.27
N ALA A 121 -17.89 -9.89 15.58
CA ALA A 121 -19.17 -10.26 14.98
C ALA A 121 -19.18 -9.96 13.48
N ALA A 122 -18.77 -8.76 13.09
CA ALA A 122 -18.74 -8.32 11.70
C ALA A 122 -17.80 -9.17 10.81
N ILE A 123 -16.59 -9.53 11.29
CA ILE A 123 -15.64 -10.31 10.49
C ILE A 123 -16.05 -11.77 10.35
N ARG A 124 -16.66 -12.36 11.39
CA ARG A 124 -16.93 -13.81 11.46
C ARG A 124 -18.24 -14.21 10.82
N THR A 125 -19.28 -13.38 10.97
CA THR A 125 -20.66 -13.81 10.68
C THR A 125 -21.47 -12.81 9.85
N PRO A 126 -20.91 -12.18 8.81
CA PRO A 126 -21.66 -11.27 7.95
C PRO A 126 -22.81 -12.00 7.24
N LEU A 127 -23.96 -11.37 7.12
CA LEU A 127 -25.16 -11.97 6.52
C LEU A 127 -25.20 -11.84 5.00
N PHE A 128 -24.53 -10.84 4.44
CA PHE A 128 -24.55 -10.51 3.01
C PHE A 128 -25.99 -10.45 2.46
N ARG A 129 -26.86 -9.69 3.12
CA ARG A 129 -28.24 -9.52 2.67
C ARG A 129 -28.27 -8.91 1.28
N LYS A 130 -29.13 -9.44 0.44
CA LYS A 130 -29.23 -8.99 -0.95
C LYS A 130 -29.58 -7.51 -1.07
N ASP A 131 -30.51 -7.04 -0.24
CA ASP A 131 -30.95 -5.63 -0.25
C ASP A 131 -29.86 -4.67 0.22
N GLU A 132 -29.02 -5.05 1.18
CA GLU A 132 -27.85 -4.27 1.59
C GLU A 132 -26.78 -4.25 0.49
N LEU A 133 -26.49 -5.40 -0.10
CA LEU A 133 -25.53 -5.50 -1.22
C LEU A 133 -26.00 -4.68 -2.43
N ASP A 134 -27.31 -4.69 -2.75
CA ASP A 134 -27.88 -3.91 -3.85
C ASP A 134 -27.69 -2.38 -3.62
N ARG A 135 -27.80 -1.92 -2.37
CA ARG A 135 -27.51 -0.52 -2.00
C ARG A 135 -26.03 -0.21 -2.09
N GLU A 136 -25.18 -1.07 -1.55
CA GLU A 136 -23.73 -0.85 -1.54
C GLU A 136 -23.10 -0.88 -2.94
N ARG A 137 -23.65 -1.66 -3.87
CA ARG A 137 -23.24 -1.57 -5.29
C ARG A 137 -23.36 -0.15 -5.82
N GLN A 138 -24.45 0.57 -5.47
CA GLN A 138 -24.64 1.95 -5.95
C GLN A 138 -23.61 2.90 -5.30
N VAL A 139 -23.25 2.66 -4.04
CA VAL A 139 -22.23 3.44 -3.34
C VAL A 139 -20.87 3.24 -4.01
N VAL A 140 -20.44 1.98 -4.19
CA VAL A 140 -19.15 1.66 -4.82
C VAL A 140 -19.09 2.12 -6.28
N ILE A 141 -20.21 2.04 -7.02
CA ILE A 141 -20.28 2.60 -8.38
C ILE A 141 -20.13 4.12 -8.36
N GLY A 142 -20.70 4.81 -7.38
CA GLY A 142 -20.50 6.25 -7.20
C GLY A 142 -19.04 6.61 -6.91
N GLU A 143 -18.34 5.80 -6.15
CA GLU A 143 -16.90 5.96 -5.92
C GLU A 143 -16.07 5.69 -7.19
N TYR A 144 -16.42 4.64 -7.93
CA TYR A 144 -15.83 4.36 -9.23
C TYR A 144 -15.98 5.54 -10.19
N ASP A 145 -17.20 6.09 -10.33
CA ASP A 145 -17.50 7.24 -11.19
C ASP A 145 -16.69 8.47 -10.77
N ARG A 146 -16.55 8.70 -9.47
CA ARG A 146 -15.73 9.79 -8.94
C ARG A 146 -14.24 9.60 -9.29
N GLN A 147 -13.70 8.38 -9.17
CA GLN A 147 -12.33 8.11 -9.58
C GLN A 147 -12.16 8.23 -11.10
N GLU A 148 -13.07 7.66 -11.89
CA GLU A 148 -13.02 7.70 -13.35
C GLU A 148 -13.11 9.13 -13.91
N SER A 149 -13.74 10.06 -13.18
CA SER A 149 -13.78 11.48 -13.56
C SER A 149 -12.41 12.17 -13.45
N SER A 150 -11.46 11.58 -12.75
CA SER A 150 -10.09 12.08 -12.65
C SER A 150 -9.23 11.64 -13.84
N PRO A 151 -8.60 12.57 -14.57
CA PRO A 151 -7.70 12.20 -15.66
C PRO A 151 -6.45 11.45 -15.17
N PHE A 152 -6.07 11.62 -13.90
CA PHE A 152 -4.98 10.87 -13.28
C PHE A 152 -5.32 9.39 -13.13
N PHE A 153 -6.58 9.06 -12.86
CA PHE A 153 -7.04 7.67 -12.83
C PHE A 153 -6.90 7.01 -14.21
N ALA A 154 -7.29 7.72 -15.28
CA ALA A 154 -7.13 7.25 -16.66
C ALA A 154 -5.65 7.00 -16.99
N LEU A 155 -4.74 7.91 -16.58
CA LEU A 155 -3.30 7.76 -16.77
C LEU A 155 -2.78 6.51 -16.05
N GLN A 156 -3.05 6.38 -14.75
CA GLN A 156 -2.59 5.25 -13.94
C GLN A 156 -3.11 3.93 -14.49
N ARG A 157 -4.40 3.86 -14.83
CA ARG A 157 -5.01 2.68 -15.42
C ARG A 157 -4.31 2.23 -16.72
N GLN A 158 -4.00 3.17 -17.61
CA GLN A 158 -3.31 2.86 -18.86
C GLN A 158 -1.87 2.37 -18.63
N ILE A 159 -1.20 2.94 -17.64
CA ILE A 159 0.13 2.49 -17.21
C ILE A 159 0.04 1.06 -16.66
N ASP A 160 -0.85 0.78 -15.72
CA ASP A 160 -0.96 -0.51 -15.05
C ASP A 160 -1.36 -1.64 -16.00
N LEU A 161 -2.24 -1.36 -16.97
CA LEU A 161 -2.59 -2.32 -18.03
C LEU A 161 -1.36 -2.78 -18.83
N LYS A 162 -0.37 -1.91 -19.02
CA LYS A 162 0.87 -2.23 -19.72
C LYS A 162 1.95 -2.78 -18.80
N LEU A 163 2.05 -2.24 -17.58
CA LEU A 163 3.05 -2.66 -16.60
C LEU A 163 2.77 -4.08 -16.06
N TYR A 164 1.49 -4.48 -16.00
CA TYR A 164 1.03 -5.76 -15.48
C TYR A 164 0.15 -6.52 -16.50
N PRO A 165 0.67 -6.88 -17.66
CA PRO A 165 -0.12 -7.48 -18.73
C PRO A 165 -0.77 -8.79 -18.26
N GLY A 166 -2.09 -8.89 -18.45
CA GLY A 166 -2.89 -10.05 -18.02
C GLY A 166 -3.13 -10.13 -16.50
N ASN A 167 -2.58 -9.21 -15.69
CA ASN A 167 -2.70 -9.20 -14.24
C ASN A 167 -3.28 -7.88 -13.68
N TYR A 168 -3.86 -7.04 -14.52
CA TYR A 168 -4.40 -5.74 -14.09
C TYR A 168 -5.45 -5.86 -12.97
N SER A 169 -6.32 -6.87 -13.01
CA SER A 169 -7.30 -7.12 -11.95
C SER A 169 -6.68 -7.26 -10.56
N ARG A 170 -5.42 -7.72 -10.49
CA ARG A 170 -4.67 -7.87 -9.24
C ARG A 170 -4.01 -6.58 -8.74
N LYS A 171 -4.09 -5.51 -9.52
CA LYS A 171 -3.59 -4.18 -9.20
C LYS A 171 -4.72 -3.14 -9.05
N ASN A 172 -5.92 -3.49 -9.45
CA ASN A 172 -7.08 -2.62 -9.47
C ASN A 172 -7.98 -2.85 -8.26
N THR A 173 -7.83 -2.01 -7.23
CA THR A 173 -8.61 -2.12 -5.98
C THR A 173 -10.05 -1.67 -6.15
N ILE A 174 -10.31 -0.59 -6.91
CA ILE A 174 -11.68 -0.09 -7.14
C ILE A 174 -12.50 -1.05 -8.01
N GLY A 175 -11.83 -1.81 -8.86
CA GLY A 175 -12.39 -2.88 -9.63
C GLY A 175 -12.96 -2.53 -10.99
N ASN A 176 -13.75 -3.46 -11.49
CA ASN A 176 -14.46 -3.36 -12.76
C ASN A 176 -15.93 -3.04 -12.51
N ARG A 177 -16.42 -1.96 -13.13
CA ARG A 177 -17.79 -1.48 -12.95
C ARG A 177 -18.85 -2.58 -13.17
N GLN A 178 -18.70 -3.40 -14.22
CA GLN A 178 -19.66 -4.46 -14.51
C GLN A 178 -19.62 -5.56 -13.46
N ILE A 179 -18.45 -5.97 -13.02
CA ILE A 179 -18.28 -7.00 -11.97
C ILE A 179 -18.90 -6.52 -10.66
N VAL A 180 -18.59 -5.29 -10.25
CA VAL A 180 -19.16 -4.68 -9.03
C VAL A 180 -20.68 -4.60 -9.12
N SER A 181 -21.23 -4.09 -10.23
CA SER A 181 -22.68 -3.90 -10.40
C SER A 181 -23.49 -5.21 -10.44
N THR A 182 -22.87 -6.32 -10.78
CA THR A 182 -23.54 -7.64 -10.93
C THR A 182 -23.14 -8.63 -9.84
N THR A 183 -22.33 -8.23 -8.85
CA THR A 183 -21.91 -9.15 -7.78
C THR A 183 -23.09 -9.70 -6.97
N THR A 184 -22.91 -10.85 -6.35
CA THR A 184 -23.97 -11.55 -5.64
C THR A 184 -23.55 -11.91 -4.21
N PRO A 185 -24.49 -12.18 -3.29
CA PRO A 185 -24.17 -12.67 -1.95
C PRO A 185 -23.31 -13.93 -1.96
N GLU A 186 -23.48 -14.81 -2.96
CA GLU A 186 -22.70 -16.05 -3.10
C GLU A 186 -21.23 -15.74 -3.38
N LYS A 187 -20.91 -14.73 -4.23
CA LYS A 187 -19.54 -14.28 -4.45
C LYS A 187 -18.92 -13.71 -3.18
N MET A 188 -19.68 -12.93 -2.38
CA MET A 188 -19.20 -12.44 -1.08
C MET A 188 -18.89 -13.59 -0.12
N ARG A 189 -19.78 -14.61 -0.04
CA ARG A 189 -19.54 -15.82 0.78
C ARG A 189 -18.32 -16.61 0.29
N ALA A 190 -18.10 -16.70 -1.02
CA ALA A 190 -16.92 -17.36 -1.57
C ALA A 190 -15.62 -16.68 -1.11
N ILE A 191 -15.59 -15.33 -1.14
CA ILE A 191 -14.48 -14.54 -0.64
C ILE A 191 -14.30 -14.75 0.86
N GLN A 192 -15.39 -14.70 1.65
CA GLN A 192 -15.37 -14.94 3.08
C GLN A 192 -14.76 -16.29 3.41
N THR A 193 -15.31 -17.36 2.84
CA THR A 193 -14.88 -18.75 3.11
C THR A 193 -13.40 -18.96 2.78
N LYS A 194 -12.91 -18.28 1.76
CA LYS A 194 -11.54 -18.46 1.29
C LYS A 194 -10.53 -17.63 2.06
N TYR A 195 -10.80 -16.35 2.28
CA TYR A 195 -9.79 -15.41 2.78
C TYR A 195 -10.04 -14.93 4.21
N TYR A 196 -11.30 -14.87 4.66
CA TYR A 196 -11.67 -14.36 5.99
C TYR A 196 -11.71 -15.50 6.99
N VAL A 197 -10.53 -16.04 7.24
CA VAL A 197 -10.27 -17.15 8.18
C VAL A 197 -9.21 -16.71 9.20
N PRO A 198 -9.23 -17.21 10.43
CA PRO A 198 -8.35 -16.73 11.51
C PRO A 198 -6.86 -16.88 11.17
N ASN A 199 -6.49 -17.97 10.49
CA ASN A 199 -5.10 -18.23 10.10
C ASN A 199 -4.63 -17.44 8.87
N ASN A 200 -5.46 -16.54 8.35
CA ASN A 200 -5.15 -15.55 7.31
C ASN A 200 -5.42 -14.11 7.80
N SER A 201 -5.61 -13.94 9.12
CA SER A 201 -5.99 -12.67 9.73
C SER A 201 -5.12 -12.36 10.94
N ALA A 202 -4.99 -11.07 11.27
CA ALA A 202 -4.39 -10.59 12.51
C ALA A 202 -5.34 -9.63 13.22
N LEU A 203 -5.40 -9.72 14.55
CA LEU A 203 -6.00 -8.73 15.41
C LEU A 203 -4.88 -7.88 16.01
N ILE A 204 -4.90 -6.58 15.76
CA ILE A 204 -3.96 -5.63 16.32
C ILE A 204 -4.70 -4.73 17.29
N VAL A 205 -4.18 -4.61 18.50
CA VAL A 205 -4.74 -3.72 19.52
C VAL A 205 -3.64 -2.81 20.03
N ALA A 206 -3.81 -1.51 19.84
CA ALA A 206 -2.80 -0.53 20.24
C ALA A 206 -3.42 0.59 21.08
N GLY A 207 -2.73 1.03 22.11
CA GLY A 207 -3.18 2.12 22.98
C GLY A 207 -2.99 1.87 24.46
N ASP A 208 -3.83 2.53 25.29
CA ASP A 208 -3.82 2.36 26.73
C ASP A 208 -4.50 1.05 27.14
N VAL A 209 -3.77 -0.05 26.95
CA VAL A 209 -4.28 -1.41 27.11
C VAL A 209 -3.32 -2.29 27.90
N ASN A 210 -3.88 -3.31 28.55
CA ASN A 210 -3.10 -4.37 29.19
C ASN A 210 -3.05 -5.60 28.26
N PRO A 211 -1.88 -6.06 27.83
CA PRO A 211 -1.76 -7.16 26.88
C PRO A 211 -2.41 -8.47 27.35
N ALA A 212 -2.28 -8.80 28.63
CA ALA A 212 -2.89 -10.03 29.17
C ALA A 212 -4.42 -10.01 29.07
N ALA A 213 -5.02 -8.85 29.34
CA ALA A 213 -6.45 -8.64 29.19
C ALA A 213 -6.89 -8.70 27.70
N VAL A 214 -6.11 -8.09 26.79
CA VAL A 214 -6.39 -8.16 25.34
C VAL A 214 -6.31 -9.58 24.82
N PHE A 215 -5.29 -10.36 25.20
CA PHE A 215 -5.19 -11.76 24.79
C PHE A 215 -6.35 -12.61 25.30
N ALA A 216 -6.81 -12.38 26.53
CA ALA A 216 -7.97 -13.06 27.08
C ALA A 216 -9.28 -12.69 26.33
N LEU A 217 -9.45 -11.41 25.99
CA LEU A 217 -10.59 -10.95 25.18
C LEU A 217 -10.55 -11.54 23.76
N ALA A 218 -9.39 -11.54 23.12
CA ALA A 218 -9.21 -12.11 21.79
C ALA A 218 -9.53 -13.63 21.78
N GLU A 219 -9.06 -14.37 22.78
CA GLU A 219 -9.37 -15.80 22.92
C GLU A 219 -10.87 -16.02 23.12
N LYS A 220 -11.51 -15.21 23.97
CA LYS A 220 -12.96 -15.31 24.26
C LYS A 220 -13.81 -15.02 23.02
N GLU A 221 -13.52 -13.95 22.29
CA GLU A 221 -14.39 -13.48 21.19
C GLU A 221 -14.04 -14.12 19.83
N LEU A 222 -12.76 -14.47 19.61
CA LEU A 222 -12.25 -14.95 18.31
C LEU A 222 -11.69 -16.39 18.38
N GLY A 223 -11.47 -16.97 19.56
CA GLY A 223 -10.88 -18.32 19.70
C GLY A 223 -11.74 -19.42 19.07
N SER A 224 -13.07 -19.24 19.05
CA SER A 224 -14.02 -20.17 18.40
C SER A 224 -14.19 -19.94 16.89
N TRP A 225 -13.50 -18.95 16.31
CA TRP A 225 -13.51 -18.73 14.85
C TRP A 225 -12.81 -19.90 14.17
N ALA A 226 -13.53 -20.64 13.33
CA ALA A 226 -13.05 -21.88 12.75
C ALA A 226 -11.86 -21.63 11.79
N ARG A 227 -10.76 -22.35 12.01
CA ARG A 227 -9.61 -22.34 11.12
C ARG A 227 -9.99 -22.83 9.73
N GLY A 228 -9.55 -22.12 8.68
CA GLY A 228 -9.70 -22.52 7.30
C GLY A 228 -8.44 -23.15 6.70
N PRO A 229 -8.51 -23.68 5.47
CA PRO A 229 -7.33 -23.95 4.67
C PRO A 229 -6.52 -22.66 4.46
N ASP A 230 -5.21 -22.79 4.30
CA ASP A 230 -4.38 -21.66 3.86
C ASP A 230 -4.74 -21.32 2.41
N PRO A 231 -5.27 -20.10 2.15
CA PRO A 231 -5.74 -19.72 0.82
C PRO A 231 -4.63 -19.71 -0.22
N PHE A 232 -3.39 -19.41 0.17
CA PHE A 232 -2.26 -19.27 -0.76
C PHE A 232 -1.55 -20.61 -1.05
N THR A 233 -1.75 -21.60 -0.19
CA THR A 233 -1.32 -22.97 -0.49
C THR A 233 -2.30 -23.66 -1.44
N THR A 234 -3.60 -23.41 -1.29
CA THR A 234 -4.64 -24.03 -2.11
C THR A 234 -4.81 -23.35 -3.47
N ASP A 235 -4.59 -22.02 -3.52
CA ASP A 235 -4.68 -21.21 -4.74
C ASP A 235 -3.58 -20.13 -4.72
N PRO A 236 -2.34 -20.50 -5.09
CA PRO A 236 -1.23 -19.58 -5.05
C PRO A 236 -1.41 -18.41 -6.01
N VAL A 237 -1.03 -17.21 -5.56
CA VAL A 237 -1.08 -16.01 -6.38
C VAL A 237 -0.11 -16.17 -7.55
N PRO A 238 -0.57 -15.99 -8.80
CA PRO A 238 0.29 -16.10 -9.97
C PRO A 238 1.43 -15.09 -9.93
N VAL A 239 2.61 -15.52 -10.35
CA VAL A 239 3.76 -14.62 -10.53
C VAL A 239 3.47 -13.69 -11.71
N ILE A 240 3.65 -12.40 -11.50
CA ILE A 240 3.52 -11.40 -12.56
C ILE A 240 4.68 -11.55 -13.53
N PRO A 241 4.43 -11.77 -14.83
CA PRO A 241 5.49 -11.89 -15.82
C PRO A 241 6.33 -10.61 -15.89
N ALA A 242 7.64 -10.76 -16.10
CA ALA A 242 8.52 -9.62 -16.29
C ALA A 242 8.15 -8.84 -17.56
N LEU A 243 8.16 -7.51 -17.46
CA LEU A 243 7.93 -6.62 -18.59
C LEU A 243 9.00 -6.85 -19.65
N GLN A 244 8.60 -7.05 -20.91
CA GLN A 244 9.52 -7.44 -21.98
C GLN A 244 10.08 -6.26 -22.77
N LYS A 245 9.36 -5.13 -22.82
CA LYS A 245 9.73 -3.93 -23.57
C LYS A 245 9.22 -2.66 -22.92
N SER A 246 9.88 -1.56 -23.20
CA SER A 246 9.40 -0.25 -22.79
C SER A 246 8.31 0.24 -23.75
N GLU A 247 7.28 0.90 -23.18
CA GLU A 247 6.19 1.48 -23.94
C GLU A 247 5.79 2.85 -23.40
N GLY A 248 5.25 3.69 -24.29
CA GLY A 248 4.66 4.98 -23.94
C GLY A 248 3.13 4.91 -23.85
N VAL A 249 2.58 5.82 -23.03
CA VAL A 249 1.14 6.08 -22.87
C VAL A 249 0.91 7.58 -22.92
N VAL A 250 -0.05 8.04 -23.71
CA VAL A 250 -0.48 9.44 -23.75
C VAL A 250 -1.96 9.51 -23.43
N VAL A 251 -2.30 10.23 -22.36
CA VAL A 251 -3.67 10.54 -21.98
C VAL A 251 -3.89 12.04 -22.15
N GLU A 252 -4.98 12.39 -22.82
CA GLU A 252 -5.36 13.78 -23.04
C GLU A 252 -6.45 14.20 -22.06
N ALA A 253 -6.26 15.36 -21.43
CA ALA A 253 -7.27 16.02 -20.61
C ALA A 253 -6.97 17.52 -20.51
N PRO A 254 -7.95 18.35 -20.15
CA PRO A 254 -7.77 19.79 -20.02
C PRO A 254 -6.95 20.13 -18.75
N VAL A 255 -5.63 19.96 -18.86
CA VAL A 255 -4.66 20.23 -17.79
C VAL A 255 -3.70 21.33 -18.20
N SER A 256 -3.25 22.14 -17.23
CA SER A 256 -2.32 23.25 -17.48
C SER A 256 -0.85 22.81 -17.51
N ALA A 257 -0.51 21.80 -16.73
CA ALA A 257 0.83 21.22 -16.68
C ALA A 257 0.81 19.80 -17.23
N VAL A 258 1.95 19.36 -17.77
CA VAL A 258 2.13 17.97 -18.19
C VAL A 258 2.57 17.17 -16.98
N THR A 259 1.80 16.12 -16.64
CA THR A 259 2.23 15.13 -15.67
C THR A 259 2.92 13.99 -16.40
N VAL A 260 4.09 13.61 -15.90
CA VAL A 260 4.90 12.47 -16.41
C VAL A 260 5.03 11.43 -15.31
N GLN A 261 4.87 10.17 -15.67
CA GLN A 261 5.15 9.02 -14.80
C GLN A 261 5.98 7.99 -15.56
N ILE A 262 7.10 7.56 -14.98
CA ILE A 262 7.91 6.45 -15.50
C ILE A 262 7.84 5.34 -14.48
N ASN A 263 7.42 4.14 -14.90
CA ASN A 263 7.11 3.05 -13.99
C ASN A 263 7.85 1.76 -14.39
N TRP A 264 8.43 1.09 -13.39
CA TRP A 264 9.08 -0.21 -13.51
C TRP A 264 8.41 -1.24 -12.60
N GLN A 265 8.57 -2.51 -12.93
CA GLN A 265 8.32 -3.59 -11.99
C GLN A 265 9.50 -3.65 -11.01
N GLY A 266 9.23 -3.39 -9.74
CA GLY A 266 10.25 -3.37 -8.68
C GLY A 266 10.40 -4.72 -7.98
N PRO A 267 11.20 -4.75 -6.90
CA PRO A 267 11.36 -5.92 -6.07
C PRO A 267 10.06 -6.32 -5.36
N SER A 268 10.03 -7.52 -4.83
CA SER A 268 8.99 -8.00 -3.93
C SER A 268 9.62 -8.56 -2.66
N VAL A 269 8.96 -8.37 -1.52
CA VAL A 269 9.45 -8.92 -0.25
C VAL A 269 9.55 -10.44 -0.32
N GLY A 270 8.59 -11.10 -0.98
CA GLY A 270 8.56 -12.55 -1.09
C GLY A 270 9.72 -13.17 -1.90
N GLN A 271 10.37 -12.39 -2.78
CA GLN A 271 11.45 -12.88 -3.65
C GLN A 271 12.80 -12.23 -3.40
N ASP A 272 12.82 -10.93 -3.09
CA ASP A 272 14.06 -10.15 -2.93
C ASP A 272 13.94 -9.12 -1.80
N PRO A 273 13.82 -9.58 -0.54
CA PRO A 273 13.63 -8.69 0.61
C PRO A 273 14.80 -7.73 0.84
N LYS A 274 16.00 -8.04 0.36
CA LYS A 274 17.15 -7.14 0.52
C LYS A 274 17.05 -5.92 -0.38
N SER A 275 16.58 -6.09 -1.61
CA SER A 275 16.41 -4.98 -2.54
C SER A 275 15.28 -4.04 -2.15
N THR A 276 14.32 -4.47 -1.32
CA THR A 276 13.25 -3.59 -0.84
C THR A 276 13.77 -2.50 0.10
N TYR A 277 14.72 -2.82 1.00
CA TYR A 277 15.36 -1.81 1.84
C TYR A 277 16.19 -0.81 1.02
N ALA A 278 16.91 -1.31 0.02
CA ALA A 278 17.67 -0.44 -0.88
C ALA A 278 16.75 0.45 -1.72
N ALA A 279 15.56 -0.04 -2.12
CA ALA A 279 14.56 0.72 -2.86
C ALA A 279 14.05 1.93 -2.07
N ASP A 280 13.75 1.72 -0.79
CA ASP A 280 13.26 2.79 0.07
C ASP A 280 14.35 3.85 0.33
N VAL A 281 15.59 3.43 0.66
CA VAL A 281 16.71 4.36 0.83
C VAL A 281 17.06 5.08 -0.48
N PHE A 282 16.96 4.41 -1.61
CA PHE A 282 17.15 5.01 -2.94
C PHE A 282 16.12 6.11 -3.20
N SER A 283 14.86 5.82 -2.91
CA SER A 283 13.78 6.80 -3.05
C SER A 283 13.97 8.00 -2.11
N ASP A 284 14.35 7.75 -0.86
CA ASP A 284 14.63 8.80 0.12
C ASP A 284 15.75 9.73 -0.34
N VAL A 285 16.87 9.17 -0.84
CA VAL A 285 17.98 10.00 -1.33
C VAL A 285 17.56 10.86 -2.51
N LEU A 286 16.81 10.31 -3.47
CA LEU A 286 16.39 11.09 -4.64
C LEU A 286 15.28 12.12 -4.30
N ASN A 287 14.50 11.89 -3.25
CA ASN A 287 13.47 12.82 -2.79
C ASN A 287 13.98 13.90 -1.83
N ASP A 288 15.20 13.76 -1.31
CA ASP A 288 15.77 14.82 -0.47
C ASP A 288 15.90 16.12 -1.27
N PRO A 289 15.31 17.25 -0.81
CA PRO A 289 15.38 18.52 -1.53
C PRO A 289 16.80 19.00 -1.80
N GLN A 290 17.77 18.57 -1.02
CA GLN A 290 19.18 18.92 -1.19
C GLN A 290 19.95 17.94 -2.11
N SER A 291 19.30 16.88 -2.59
CA SER A 291 19.94 15.91 -3.45
C SER A 291 20.34 16.51 -4.81
N ASN A 292 21.41 16.00 -5.36
CA ASN A 292 21.86 16.34 -6.71
C ASN A 292 20.75 16.11 -7.77
N PHE A 293 19.88 15.11 -7.54
CA PHE A 293 18.76 14.81 -8.42
C PHE A 293 17.74 15.96 -8.43
N GLN A 294 17.32 16.44 -7.25
CA GLN A 294 16.37 17.56 -7.13
C GLN A 294 16.99 18.84 -7.69
N GLN A 295 18.22 19.16 -7.34
CA GLN A 295 18.93 20.36 -7.83
C GLN A 295 19.00 20.41 -9.37
N ARG A 296 19.33 19.28 -10.01
CA ARG A 296 19.46 19.23 -11.48
C ARG A 296 18.13 19.26 -12.22
N LEU A 297 17.06 18.82 -11.59
CA LEU A 297 15.74 18.69 -12.25
C LEU A 297 14.76 19.78 -11.82
N VAL A 298 14.68 20.09 -10.52
CA VAL A 298 13.72 21.06 -9.98
C VAL A 298 14.35 22.44 -9.89
N ASP A 299 15.49 22.61 -9.26
CA ASP A 299 16.14 23.94 -9.11
C ASP A 299 16.58 24.51 -10.48
N SER A 300 16.81 23.66 -11.47
CA SER A 300 17.05 24.11 -12.85
C SER A 300 15.80 24.70 -13.52
N GLY A 301 14.61 24.54 -12.95
CA GLY A 301 13.35 24.99 -13.49
C GLY A 301 12.75 24.06 -14.56
N LEU A 302 13.36 22.91 -14.87
CA LEU A 302 12.82 21.95 -15.83
C LEU A 302 11.56 21.23 -15.32
N TRP A 303 11.53 20.97 -14.01
CA TRP A 303 10.40 20.34 -13.34
C TRP A 303 9.85 21.25 -12.25
N GLN A 304 8.52 21.36 -12.15
CA GLN A 304 7.84 22.05 -11.05
C GLN A 304 7.96 21.24 -9.73
N GLY A 305 8.10 19.95 -9.86
CA GLY A 305 8.31 18.99 -8.80
C GLY A 305 8.44 17.60 -9.39
N ILE A 306 9.29 16.78 -8.79
CA ILE A 306 9.51 15.39 -9.18
C ILE A 306 9.74 14.55 -7.94
N GLY A 307 9.18 13.35 -7.92
CA GLY A 307 9.33 12.40 -6.82
C GLY A 307 9.60 10.99 -7.31
N VAL A 308 10.27 10.23 -6.48
CA VAL A 308 10.58 8.81 -6.70
C VAL A 308 9.88 8.02 -5.63
N ASN A 309 9.18 6.97 -6.00
CA ASN A 309 8.46 6.12 -5.07
C ASN A 309 8.70 4.64 -5.39
N TYR A 310 8.83 3.86 -4.35
CA TYR A 310 8.71 2.41 -4.40
C TYR A 310 7.61 1.99 -3.43
N TYR A 311 6.66 1.21 -3.90
CA TYR A 311 5.60 0.68 -3.04
C TYR A 311 5.91 -0.77 -2.69
N THR A 312 6.27 -1.00 -1.43
CA THR A 312 6.66 -2.33 -0.94
C THR A 312 5.46 -3.26 -0.90
N LEU A 313 5.56 -4.39 -1.61
CA LEU A 313 4.56 -5.45 -1.64
C LEU A 313 5.24 -6.81 -1.52
N ASN A 314 4.51 -7.83 -1.10
CA ASN A 314 4.96 -9.23 -1.15
C ASN A 314 5.12 -9.69 -2.61
N HIS A 315 4.18 -9.28 -3.47
CA HIS A 315 4.19 -9.54 -4.91
C HIS A 315 4.55 -8.27 -5.64
N THR A 316 5.35 -8.31 -6.64
CA THR A 316 5.88 -7.22 -7.47
C THR A 316 5.34 -5.81 -7.17
N GLY A 317 6.09 -5.05 -6.39
CA GLY A 317 5.79 -3.64 -6.11
C GLY A 317 6.19 -2.75 -7.29
N PRO A 318 5.47 -1.64 -7.57
CA PRO A 318 5.86 -0.67 -8.57
C PRO A 318 6.98 0.23 -8.07
N ILE A 319 7.91 0.56 -8.96
CA ILE A 319 8.80 1.71 -8.83
C ILE A 319 8.25 2.80 -9.74
N SER A 320 8.13 4.02 -9.27
CA SER A 320 7.69 5.14 -10.09
C SER A 320 8.56 6.38 -9.89
N ILE A 321 8.79 7.10 -10.97
CA ILE A 321 9.28 8.48 -10.95
C ILE A 321 8.17 9.31 -11.57
N SER A 322 7.64 10.28 -10.82
CA SER A 322 6.56 11.13 -11.31
C SER A 322 6.84 12.61 -11.05
N GLY A 323 6.47 13.45 -12.00
CA GLY A 323 6.68 14.89 -11.86
C GLY A 323 5.79 15.68 -12.81
N GLN A 324 5.86 17.00 -12.66
CA GLN A 324 5.14 17.95 -13.48
C GLN A 324 6.11 18.93 -14.14
N THR A 325 5.82 19.26 -15.41
CA THR A 325 6.57 20.24 -16.21
C THR A 325 5.62 21.03 -17.10
N SER A 326 6.07 22.11 -17.68
CA SER A 326 5.28 22.82 -18.69
C SER A 326 5.33 22.11 -20.05
N PRO A 327 4.32 22.30 -20.92
CA PRO A 327 4.35 21.73 -22.26
C PRO A 327 5.61 22.14 -23.06
N GLU A 328 6.06 23.38 -22.92
CA GLU A 328 7.20 23.94 -23.64
C GLU A 328 8.53 23.26 -23.23
N GLN A 329 8.63 22.85 -21.97
CA GLN A 329 9.84 22.23 -21.41
C GLN A 329 9.83 20.71 -21.50
N LEU A 330 8.71 20.07 -21.84
CA LEU A 330 8.54 18.62 -21.76
C LEU A 330 9.68 17.82 -22.40
N GLN A 331 10.10 18.18 -23.60
CA GLN A 331 11.14 17.43 -24.32
C GLN A 331 12.51 17.54 -23.61
N GLU A 332 12.86 18.74 -23.14
CA GLU A 332 14.11 18.96 -22.41
C GLU A 332 14.06 18.32 -21.02
N ALA A 333 12.95 18.44 -20.32
CA ALA A 333 12.70 17.81 -19.02
C ALA A 333 12.81 16.27 -19.10
N LEU A 334 12.18 15.65 -20.10
CA LEU A 334 12.31 14.19 -20.32
C LEU A 334 13.75 13.79 -20.64
N LYS A 335 14.43 14.53 -21.50
CA LYS A 335 15.83 14.26 -21.83
C LYS A 335 16.74 14.34 -20.60
N ALA A 336 16.55 15.37 -19.77
CA ALA A 336 17.30 15.53 -18.52
C ALA A 336 17.01 14.37 -17.55
N LEU A 337 15.74 14.03 -17.34
CA LEU A 337 15.33 12.94 -16.45
C LEU A 337 15.91 11.59 -16.90
N TYR A 338 15.79 11.25 -18.17
CA TYR A 338 16.39 10.02 -18.69
C TYR A 338 17.92 10.03 -18.60
N GLY A 339 18.53 11.21 -18.73
CA GLY A 339 19.96 11.39 -18.53
C GLY A 339 20.40 11.15 -17.08
N GLU A 340 19.56 11.49 -16.10
CA GLU A 340 19.81 11.16 -14.68
C GLU A 340 19.57 9.66 -14.42
N ILE A 341 18.47 9.08 -14.90
CA ILE A 341 18.17 7.65 -14.75
C ILE A 341 19.31 6.77 -15.27
N ALA A 342 19.89 7.11 -16.42
CA ALA A 342 21.00 6.36 -17.00
C ALA A 342 22.29 6.38 -16.14
N LYS A 343 22.40 7.30 -15.18
CA LYS A 343 23.56 7.45 -14.30
C LYS A 343 23.37 6.78 -12.92
N PHE A 344 22.19 6.32 -12.55
CA PHE A 344 21.88 5.83 -11.21
C PHE A 344 22.80 4.68 -10.74
N ASP A 345 23.37 3.92 -11.64
CA ASP A 345 24.31 2.85 -11.29
C ASP A 345 25.80 3.24 -11.44
N THR A 346 26.09 4.51 -11.76
CA THR A 346 27.48 4.99 -11.92
C THR A 346 28.17 5.24 -10.56
N PRO A 347 29.52 5.14 -10.48
CA PRO A 347 30.23 5.16 -9.20
C PRO A 347 30.00 6.40 -8.32
N ASN A 348 29.86 7.57 -8.89
CA ASN A 348 29.83 8.83 -8.13
C ASN A 348 28.48 9.54 -8.21
N TYR A 349 27.40 8.82 -8.51
CA TYR A 349 26.07 9.42 -8.61
C TYR A 349 25.53 9.83 -7.24
N PHE A 350 25.59 8.92 -6.27
CA PHE A 350 25.21 9.16 -4.89
C PHE A 350 26.41 9.59 -4.06
N SER A 351 26.26 10.58 -3.22
CA SER A 351 27.27 10.97 -2.25
C SER A 351 27.07 10.27 -0.90
N LYS A 352 28.14 10.21 -0.11
CA LYS A 352 28.04 9.67 1.25
C LYS A 352 27.20 10.57 2.16
N ASP A 353 27.29 11.88 1.97
CA ASP A 353 26.60 12.85 2.80
C ASP A 353 25.08 12.78 2.57
N GLU A 354 24.62 12.68 1.31
CA GLU A 354 23.19 12.43 0.98
C GLU A 354 22.69 11.14 1.64
N LEU A 355 23.44 10.04 1.54
CA LEU A 355 23.03 8.77 2.13
C LEU A 355 22.91 8.84 3.65
N GLU A 356 23.88 9.42 4.34
CA GLU A 356 23.87 9.49 5.81
C GLU A 356 22.78 10.48 6.33
N ALA A 357 22.50 11.54 5.58
CA ALA A 357 21.43 12.49 5.92
C ALA A 357 20.05 11.79 5.89
N VAL A 358 19.74 11.05 4.84
CA VAL A 358 18.42 10.39 4.72
C VAL A 358 18.27 9.23 5.71
N LYS A 359 19.32 8.50 6.04
CA LYS A 359 19.31 7.49 7.11
C LYS A 359 18.95 8.09 8.46
N ALA A 360 19.57 9.24 8.80
CA ALA A 360 19.28 9.96 10.04
C ALA A 360 17.81 10.46 10.05
N HIS A 361 17.34 11.01 8.94
CA HIS A 361 15.96 11.46 8.78
C HIS A 361 14.96 10.31 8.94
N ARG A 362 15.21 9.16 8.31
CA ARG A 362 14.35 7.97 8.40
C ARG A 362 14.20 7.47 9.83
N ALA A 363 15.26 7.49 10.63
CA ALA A 363 15.21 7.11 12.04
C ALA A 363 14.27 8.03 12.84
N VAL A 364 14.30 9.34 12.57
CA VAL A 364 13.41 10.32 13.21
C VAL A 364 11.96 10.12 12.77
N THR A 365 11.73 10.01 11.45
CA THR A 365 10.37 9.82 10.90
C THR A 365 9.74 8.55 11.47
N SER A 366 10.48 7.44 11.51
CA SER A 366 9.99 6.19 12.10
C SER A 366 9.62 6.29 13.58
N ALA A 367 10.24 7.21 14.33
CA ALA A 367 9.84 7.47 15.71
C ALA A 367 8.51 8.24 15.78
N PHE A 368 8.31 9.22 14.91
CA PHE A 368 7.04 9.96 14.82
C PHE A 368 5.86 9.09 14.37
N ASP A 369 6.08 8.14 13.45
CA ASP A 369 5.04 7.21 12.98
C ASP A 369 4.43 6.35 14.10
N ARG A 370 5.14 6.23 15.23
CA ARG A 370 4.73 5.47 16.42
C ARG A 370 4.02 6.31 17.48
N GLU A 371 3.95 7.63 17.32
CA GLU A 371 3.37 8.54 18.31
C GLU A 371 1.88 8.25 18.53
N ARG A 372 1.13 8.02 17.46
CA ARG A 372 -0.30 7.73 17.51
C ARG A 372 -0.54 6.23 17.48
N ALA A 373 -1.21 5.69 18.49
CA ALA A 373 -1.53 4.27 18.60
C ALA A 373 -2.28 3.74 17.37
N SER A 374 -3.25 4.49 16.82
CA SER A 374 -3.99 4.12 15.61
C SER A 374 -3.09 4.07 14.37
N GLY A 375 -2.26 5.09 14.16
CA GLY A 375 -1.31 5.09 13.03
C GLY A 375 -0.31 3.96 13.12
N PHE A 376 0.13 3.63 14.34
CA PHE A 376 1.05 2.52 14.54
C PHE A 376 0.38 1.16 14.33
N ALA A 377 -0.90 0.97 14.73
CA ALA A 377 -1.67 -0.22 14.41
C ALA A 377 -1.73 -0.45 12.89
N HIS A 378 -2.09 0.59 12.11
CA HIS A 378 -2.12 0.51 10.64
C HIS A 378 -0.76 0.16 10.02
N THR A 379 0.32 0.73 10.57
CA THR A 379 1.68 0.41 10.13
C THR A 379 2.00 -1.07 10.36
N LEU A 380 1.67 -1.60 11.53
CA LEU A 380 1.90 -3.01 11.86
C LEU A 380 1.06 -3.94 10.98
N GLY A 381 -0.22 -3.62 10.75
CA GLY A 381 -1.12 -4.37 9.90
C GLY A 381 -0.65 -4.45 8.45
N PHE A 382 -0.22 -3.32 7.91
CA PHE A 382 0.38 -3.29 6.57
C PHE A 382 1.61 -4.21 6.48
N TRP A 383 2.59 -4.05 7.37
CA TRP A 383 3.82 -4.84 7.32
C TRP A 383 3.58 -6.32 7.64
N TRP A 384 2.66 -6.63 8.55
CA TRP A 384 2.23 -8.00 8.80
C TRP A 384 1.67 -8.67 7.55
N SER A 385 0.90 -7.94 6.75
CA SER A 385 0.29 -8.44 5.52
C SER A 385 1.31 -8.65 4.40
N VAL A 386 2.08 -7.60 4.07
CA VAL A 386 2.95 -7.58 2.87
C VAL A 386 4.31 -8.25 3.10
N ALA A 387 4.71 -8.39 4.37
CA ALA A 387 6.00 -8.97 4.75
C ALA A 387 5.86 -9.86 5.99
N SER A 388 6.25 -9.33 7.14
CA SER A 388 6.06 -9.91 8.47
C SER A 388 6.34 -8.86 9.55
N LEU A 389 5.92 -9.14 10.78
CA LEU A 389 6.27 -8.30 11.92
C LEU A 389 7.79 -8.25 12.13
N GLU A 390 8.50 -9.36 11.95
CA GLU A 390 9.97 -9.43 12.04
C GLU A 390 10.67 -8.56 11.01
N TYR A 391 10.13 -8.49 9.78
CA TYR A 391 10.63 -7.60 8.74
C TYR A 391 10.53 -6.14 9.19
N TYR A 392 9.36 -5.72 9.72
CA TYR A 392 9.14 -4.38 10.20
C TYR A 392 10.02 -4.02 11.40
N MET A 393 10.16 -4.92 12.37
CA MET A 393 11.00 -4.67 13.55
C MET A 393 12.46 -4.40 13.18
N GLY A 394 12.98 -5.08 12.15
CA GLY A 394 14.34 -4.84 11.64
C GLY A 394 14.45 -3.75 10.57
N TYR A 395 13.35 -3.15 10.14
CA TYR A 395 13.27 -2.33 8.93
C TYR A 395 14.27 -1.15 8.93
N VAL A 396 14.22 -0.29 9.95
CA VAL A 396 15.13 0.87 10.05
C VAL A 396 16.58 0.44 10.21
N ASP A 397 16.83 -0.63 10.96
CA ASP A 397 18.19 -1.16 11.16
C ASP A 397 18.78 -1.66 9.83
N PHE A 398 17.99 -2.35 9.00
CA PHE A 398 18.43 -2.80 7.67
C PHE A 398 18.57 -1.65 6.68
N MET A 399 17.72 -0.63 6.75
CA MET A 399 17.89 0.58 5.94
C MET A 399 19.18 1.34 6.33
N ALA A 400 19.48 1.45 7.62
CA ALA A 400 20.71 2.08 8.10
C ALA A 400 22.00 1.36 7.63
N GLN A 401 21.91 0.06 7.34
CA GLN A 401 23.04 -0.73 6.81
C GLN A 401 23.24 -0.56 5.29
N GLN A 402 22.29 0.06 4.57
CA GLN A 402 22.44 0.21 3.11
C GLN A 402 23.63 1.10 2.77
N SER A 403 24.36 0.72 1.75
CA SER A 403 25.53 1.42 1.21
C SER A 403 25.23 1.99 -0.18
N ILE A 404 26.06 2.90 -0.66
CA ILE A 404 26.01 3.39 -2.05
C ILE A 404 26.11 2.22 -3.05
N SER A 405 26.88 1.17 -2.71
CA SER A 405 26.97 -0.04 -3.54
C SER A 405 25.63 -0.75 -3.65
N ASP A 406 24.84 -0.79 -2.57
CA ASP A 406 23.51 -1.43 -2.56
C ASP A 406 22.52 -0.61 -3.39
N LEU A 407 22.53 0.73 -3.27
CA LEU A 407 21.68 1.61 -4.09
C LEU A 407 21.99 1.44 -5.59
N ARG A 408 23.27 1.38 -5.94
CA ARG A 408 23.70 1.15 -7.33
C ARG A 408 23.31 -0.23 -7.83
N ALA A 409 23.46 -1.25 -7.01
CA ALA A 409 23.06 -2.62 -7.34
C ALA A 409 21.54 -2.71 -7.57
N TYR A 410 20.75 -2.05 -6.72
CA TYR A 410 19.32 -1.91 -6.88
C TYR A 410 18.96 -1.21 -8.21
N ALA A 411 19.53 -0.02 -8.47
CA ALA A 411 19.28 0.72 -9.70
C ALA A 411 19.60 -0.10 -10.96
N ARG A 412 20.73 -0.82 -10.98
CA ARG A 412 21.12 -1.71 -12.09
C ARG A 412 20.16 -2.89 -12.26
N ARG A 413 19.66 -3.43 -11.16
CA ARG A 413 18.79 -4.60 -11.19
C ARG A 413 17.38 -4.28 -11.65
N TYR A 414 16.85 -3.11 -11.29
CA TYR A 414 15.42 -2.80 -11.44
C TYR A 414 15.10 -1.58 -12.33
N ILE A 415 16.07 -0.69 -12.59
CA ILE A 415 15.81 0.59 -13.27
C ILE A 415 16.66 0.77 -14.52
N VAL A 416 17.98 0.82 -14.36
CA VAL A 416 18.89 1.17 -15.46
C VAL A 416 18.89 0.09 -16.53
N GLY A 417 18.50 0.48 -17.75
CA GLY A 417 18.42 -0.45 -18.89
C GLY A 417 17.30 -1.51 -18.76
N LYS A 418 16.36 -1.34 -17.84
CA LYS A 418 15.21 -2.24 -17.68
C LYS A 418 14.00 -1.71 -18.45
N PRO A 419 13.12 -2.60 -18.92
CA PRO A 419 11.85 -2.18 -19.50
C PRO A 419 10.99 -1.37 -18.52
N TYR A 420 10.31 -0.35 -19.04
CA TYR A 420 9.49 0.58 -18.26
C TYR A 420 8.28 1.06 -19.07
N ILE A 421 7.30 1.61 -18.36
CA ILE A 421 6.17 2.28 -18.99
C ILE A 421 6.26 3.78 -18.64
N THR A 422 6.33 4.64 -19.67
CA THR A 422 6.21 6.08 -19.49
C THR A 422 4.83 6.55 -19.88
N GLY A 423 4.09 7.08 -18.92
CA GLY A 423 2.80 7.68 -19.14
C GLY A 423 2.87 9.20 -19.01
N ILE A 424 2.14 9.91 -19.84
CA ILE A 424 1.91 11.35 -19.70
C ILE A 424 0.44 11.72 -19.74
N LEU A 425 0.09 12.73 -18.96
CA LEU A 425 -1.18 13.44 -19.02
C LEU A 425 -0.91 14.84 -19.53
N ILE A 426 -1.55 15.22 -20.65
CA ILE A 426 -1.26 16.45 -21.38
C ILE A 426 -2.53 17.05 -22.00
N ALA A 427 -2.59 18.37 -22.16
CA ALA A 427 -3.67 19.02 -22.90
C ALA A 427 -3.63 18.65 -24.40
N PRO A 428 -4.79 18.44 -25.04
CA PRO A 428 -4.87 18.09 -26.47
C PRO A 428 -4.10 19.06 -27.39
N GLU A 429 -4.23 20.37 -27.12
CA GLU A 429 -3.59 21.42 -27.89
C GLU A 429 -2.05 21.36 -27.77
N ALA A 430 -1.56 21.14 -26.55
CA ALA A 430 -0.13 21.00 -26.29
C ALA A 430 0.43 19.74 -26.95
N ARG A 431 -0.29 18.62 -26.88
CA ARG A 431 0.10 17.39 -27.58
C ARG A 431 0.21 17.58 -29.08
N GLN A 432 -0.79 18.26 -29.69
CA GLN A 432 -0.79 18.56 -31.11
C GLN A 432 0.36 19.48 -31.53
N ALA A 433 0.61 20.55 -30.74
CA ALA A 433 1.71 21.50 -30.98
C ALA A 433 3.07 20.79 -30.94
N LEU A 434 3.27 19.89 -29.99
CA LEU A 434 4.49 19.10 -29.82
C LEU A 434 4.59 17.91 -30.80
N LYS A 435 3.52 17.59 -31.52
CA LYS A 435 3.38 16.39 -32.39
C LYS A 435 3.75 15.10 -31.64
N LEU A 436 3.38 15.03 -30.34
CA LEU A 436 3.86 14.03 -29.42
C LEU A 436 3.12 12.69 -29.65
N SER A 437 3.89 11.64 -29.85
CA SER A 437 3.42 10.26 -29.93
C SER A 437 3.86 9.46 -28.70
N ALA A 438 3.21 8.32 -28.44
CA ALA A 438 3.64 7.40 -27.40
C ALA A 438 5.06 6.85 -27.62
N GLY A 439 5.50 6.75 -28.89
CA GLY A 439 6.85 6.32 -29.25
C GLY A 439 7.96 7.28 -28.80
N ASP A 440 7.65 8.57 -28.70
CA ASP A 440 8.61 9.61 -28.31
C ASP A 440 8.91 9.58 -26.80
N LEU A 441 8.09 8.85 -26.03
CA LEU A 441 8.23 8.69 -24.59
C LEU A 441 9.20 7.54 -24.19
N VAL A 442 9.79 6.86 -25.16
CA VAL A 442 10.70 5.73 -24.91
C VAL A 442 12.09 6.08 -25.45
N MET A 443 13.11 5.92 -24.61
CA MET A 443 14.49 6.17 -25.02
C MET A 443 14.88 5.31 -26.24
N ALA A 444 15.60 5.92 -27.18
CA ALA A 444 16.22 5.18 -28.27
C ALA A 444 17.20 4.14 -27.70
N GLY A 445 16.97 2.86 -27.99
CA GLY A 445 17.79 1.74 -27.50
C GLY A 445 17.16 0.93 -26.35
N SER A 446 16.04 1.35 -25.76
CA SER A 446 15.28 0.58 -24.76
C SER A 446 14.08 -0.19 -25.35
N ARG A 447 14.17 -0.49 -26.67
CA ARG A 447 13.15 -1.27 -27.42
C ARG A 447 13.41 -2.75 -27.40
#